data_a9500793420108b8cbc173c345026812
#
_entry.id   a9500793420108b8cbc173c345026812
#
_cell.length_a   1.000
_cell.length_b   1.000
_cell.length_c   1.000
_cell.angle_alpha   90.00
_cell.angle_beta   90.00
_cell.angle_gamma   90.00
#
_symmetry.space_group_name_H-M   'P 1'
#
loop_
_entity.id
_entity.type
_entity.pdbx_description
1 polymer ?
#
loop_
_entity_poly.entity_id
_entity_poly.type
_entity_poly.pdbx_seq_one_letter_code
_entity_poly.pdbx_strand_id
1 'polypeptide(L)'
;MILRLHTENKNRNWIESLIGLHFPDGFSTQEQVGYWQGKVESSLCIEIDVLDLASVCWDYKIADIIAELKTHNAQDAVLVQEIESNSYLA
;
A
#
# COMPACT_ATOMS: atom_id res chain seq x y z
N MET A 1 6.34 1.90 -12.52
CA MET A 1 5.29 2.65 -11.82
C MET A 1 5.41 2.42 -10.33
N ILE A 2 5.25 3.44 -9.55
CA ILE A 2 5.20 3.34 -8.09
C ILE A 2 3.76 3.38 -7.64
N LEU A 3 3.35 2.37 -6.87
CA LEU A 3 2.10 2.37 -6.14
C LEU A 3 2.38 2.80 -4.71
N ARG A 4 1.62 3.76 -4.22
CA ARG A 4 1.73 4.23 -2.86
C ARG A 4 0.38 4.14 -2.18
N LEU A 5 0.31 3.37 -1.09
CA LEU A 5 -0.89 3.19 -0.30
C LEU A 5 -0.71 3.91 1.03
N HIS A 6 -1.66 4.76 1.39
CA HIS A 6 -1.69 5.42 2.69
C HIS A 6 -2.83 4.84 3.51
N THR A 7 -2.49 4.21 4.62
CA THR A 7 -3.46 3.52 5.48
C THR A 7 -3.22 3.93 6.94
N GLU A 8 -4.18 3.67 7.80
CA GLU A 8 -3.98 3.78 9.23
C GLU A 8 -2.88 2.82 9.68
N ASN A 9 -2.01 3.27 10.59
CA ASN A 9 -0.98 2.42 11.20
C ASN A 9 -1.59 1.59 12.32
N LYS A 10 -2.32 0.57 11.93
CA LYS A 10 -3.10 -0.28 12.81
C LYS A 10 -2.92 -1.72 12.36
N ASN A 11 -2.49 -2.60 13.26
CA ASN A 11 -2.15 -3.99 12.93
C ASN A 11 -1.07 -4.09 11.85
N ARG A 12 0.01 -3.36 12.04
CA ARG A 12 1.08 -3.21 11.04
C ARG A 12 1.63 -4.56 10.55
N ASN A 13 1.87 -5.51 11.45
CA ASN A 13 2.40 -6.82 11.06
C ASN A 13 1.44 -7.56 10.12
N TRP A 14 0.15 -7.45 10.37
CA TRP A 14 -0.86 -8.04 9.51
C TRP A 14 -0.90 -7.35 8.14
N ILE A 15 -0.81 -6.01 8.12
CA ILE A 15 -0.74 -5.24 6.86
C ILE A 15 0.47 -5.67 6.05
N GLU A 16 1.65 -5.72 6.67
CA GLU A 16 2.88 -6.09 5.96
C GLU A 16 2.82 -7.52 5.42
N SER A 17 2.22 -8.44 6.16
CA SER A 17 1.99 -9.81 5.70
C SER A 17 1.06 -9.87 4.50
N LEU A 18 0.00 -9.08 4.52
CA LEU A 18 -0.94 -8.98 3.40
C LEU A 18 -0.26 -8.44 2.14
N ILE A 19 0.51 -7.38 2.27
CA ILE A 19 1.24 -6.80 1.14
C ILE A 19 2.27 -7.79 0.60
N GLY A 20 3.03 -8.44 1.46
CA GLY A 20 4.03 -9.44 1.07
C GLY A 20 3.44 -10.65 0.36
N LEU A 21 2.21 -11.01 0.69
CA LEU A 21 1.49 -12.09 0.01
C LEU A 21 1.22 -11.75 -1.46
N HIS A 22 0.85 -10.50 -1.74
CA HIS A 22 0.51 -10.04 -3.08
C HIS A 22 1.70 -9.54 -3.87
N PHE A 23 2.70 -8.98 -3.20
CA PHE A 23 3.89 -8.41 -3.82
C PHE A 23 5.16 -8.97 -3.17
N PRO A 24 5.45 -10.27 -3.40
CA PRO A 24 6.57 -10.93 -2.74
C PRO A 24 7.96 -10.45 -3.19
N ASP A 25 8.04 -9.77 -4.36
CA ASP A 25 9.31 -9.31 -4.91
C ASP A 25 9.87 -8.09 -4.19
N GLY A 26 9.03 -7.40 -3.45
CA GLY A 26 9.49 -6.31 -2.60
C GLY A 26 8.50 -5.17 -2.47
N PHE A 27 8.55 -4.55 -1.32
CA PHE A 27 7.83 -3.34 -0.97
C PHE A 27 8.55 -2.69 0.21
N SER A 28 8.23 -1.43 0.46
CA SER A 28 8.74 -0.75 1.65
C SER A 28 7.60 -0.10 2.41
N THR A 29 7.80 0.09 3.71
CA THR A 29 6.84 0.75 4.58
C THR A 29 7.51 1.86 5.36
N GLN A 30 6.76 2.92 5.63
CA GLN A 30 7.23 4.05 6.40
C GLN A 30 6.10 4.55 7.27
N GLU A 31 6.37 4.74 8.55
CA GLU A 31 5.43 5.40 9.45
C GLU A 31 5.41 6.89 9.18
N GLN A 32 4.22 7.46 9.20
CA GLN A 32 4.01 8.88 8.98
C GLN A 32 3.03 9.43 10.01
N VAL A 33 3.10 10.74 10.23
CA VAL A 33 2.07 11.46 10.96
C VAL A 33 1.08 12.00 9.95
N GLY A 34 -0.15 11.50 10.01
CA GLY A 34 -1.23 11.92 9.14
C GLY A 34 -2.15 12.92 9.81
N TYR A 35 -2.74 13.78 9.02
CA TYR A 35 -3.76 14.74 9.46
C TYR A 35 -5.00 14.49 8.65
N TRP A 36 -6.08 14.10 9.32
CA TRP A 36 -7.32 13.76 8.66
C TRP A 36 -8.49 14.39 9.42
N GLN A 37 -9.29 15.18 8.72
CA GLN A 37 -10.44 15.88 9.32
C GLN A 37 -10.09 16.63 10.61
N GLY A 38 -8.94 17.33 10.60
CA GLY A 38 -8.47 18.12 11.74
C GLY A 38 -7.85 17.29 12.87
N LYS A 39 -7.71 16.00 12.71
CA LYS A 39 -7.12 15.11 13.71
C LYS A 39 -5.75 14.60 13.26
N VAL A 40 -4.85 14.49 14.21
CA VAL A 40 -3.54 13.87 14.00
C VAL A 40 -3.67 12.37 14.23
N GLU A 41 -3.13 11.58 13.30
CA GLU A 41 -3.13 10.13 13.45
C GLU A 41 -1.83 9.52 12.95
N SER A 42 -1.50 8.34 13.48
CA SER A 42 -0.40 7.54 12.96
C SER A 42 -0.85 6.88 11.66
N SER A 43 -0.07 7.05 10.61
CA SER A 43 -0.36 6.47 9.30
C SER A 43 0.82 5.65 8.81
N LEU A 44 0.53 4.71 7.91
CA LEU A 44 1.52 3.86 7.27
C LEU A 44 1.49 4.11 5.77
N CYS A 45 2.63 4.46 5.21
CA CYS A 45 2.82 4.56 3.77
C CYS A 45 3.48 3.29 3.28
N ILE A 46 2.87 2.65 2.30
CA ILE A 46 3.37 1.44 1.67
C ILE A 46 3.74 1.79 0.24
N GLU A 47 4.98 1.53 -0.14
CA GLU A 47 5.48 1.78 -1.48
C GLU A 47 5.83 0.48 -2.18
N ILE A 48 5.28 0.30 -3.38
CA ILE A 48 5.50 -0.87 -4.22
C ILE A 48 5.94 -0.39 -5.60
N ASP A 49 7.13 -0.79 -6.03
CA ASP A 49 7.60 -0.45 -7.37
C ASP A 49 7.24 -1.58 -8.34
N VAL A 50 6.31 -1.31 -9.22
CA VAL A 50 5.86 -2.26 -10.24
C VAL A 50 6.76 -2.10 -11.46
N LEU A 51 7.73 -3.01 -11.61
CA LEU A 51 8.74 -2.96 -12.65
C LEU A 51 8.23 -3.43 -14.01
N ASP A 52 7.34 -4.41 -14.02
CA ASP A 52 6.75 -4.95 -15.23
C ASP A 52 5.22 -4.95 -15.12
N LEU A 53 4.61 -3.93 -15.72
CA LEU A 53 3.16 -3.75 -15.69
C LEU A 53 2.40 -4.86 -16.43
N ALA A 54 3.02 -5.52 -17.39
CA ALA A 54 2.36 -6.55 -18.20
C ALA A 54 2.28 -7.91 -17.50
N SER A 55 3.24 -8.24 -16.64
CA SER A 55 3.35 -9.54 -16.01
C SER A 55 2.75 -9.61 -14.60
N VAL A 56 2.48 -8.47 -13.99
CA VAL A 56 1.99 -8.37 -12.61
C VAL A 56 0.55 -7.88 -12.66
N CYS A 57 -0.43 -8.69 -12.30
CA CYS A 57 -1.83 -8.27 -12.22
C CYS A 57 -2.04 -7.31 -11.05
N TRP A 58 -1.32 -6.17 -11.07
CA TRP A 58 -1.22 -5.25 -9.94
C TRP A 58 -2.57 -4.61 -9.58
N ASP A 59 -3.41 -4.36 -10.56
CA ASP A 59 -4.73 -3.77 -10.37
C ASP A 59 -5.65 -4.69 -9.56
N TYR A 60 -5.66 -5.98 -9.85
CA TYR A 60 -6.41 -6.97 -9.07
C TYR A 60 -5.82 -7.14 -7.67
N LYS A 61 -4.50 -7.17 -7.57
CA LYS A 61 -3.81 -7.29 -6.28
C LYS A 61 -4.13 -6.10 -5.36
N ILE A 62 -4.10 -4.90 -5.91
CA ILE A 62 -4.46 -3.69 -5.15
C ILE A 62 -5.92 -3.70 -4.74
N ALA A 63 -6.83 -4.12 -5.62
CA ALA A 63 -8.24 -4.23 -5.28
C ALA A 63 -8.47 -5.21 -4.13
N ASP A 64 -7.79 -6.35 -4.13
CA ASP A 64 -7.88 -7.34 -3.05
C ASP A 64 -7.32 -6.78 -1.74
N ILE A 65 -6.18 -6.10 -1.79
CA ILE A 65 -5.57 -5.47 -0.61
C ILE A 65 -6.52 -4.44 0.00
N ILE A 66 -7.09 -3.57 -0.83
CA ILE A 66 -8.04 -2.55 -0.35
C ILE A 66 -9.25 -3.20 0.30
N ALA A 67 -9.82 -4.23 -0.32
CA ALA A 67 -10.96 -4.96 0.22
C ALA A 67 -10.64 -5.56 1.59
N GLU A 68 -9.46 -6.17 1.75
CA GLU A 68 -9.01 -6.75 3.01
C GLU A 68 -8.79 -5.67 4.09
N LEU A 69 -8.18 -4.55 3.73
CA LEU A 69 -7.96 -3.44 4.66
C LEU A 69 -9.28 -2.88 5.18
N LYS A 70 -10.26 -2.70 4.30
CA LYS A 70 -11.58 -2.20 4.69
C LYS A 70 -12.35 -3.20 5.53
N THR A 71 -12.31 -4.48 5.19
CA THR A 71 -13.11 -5.52 5.82
C THR A 71 -12.49 -6.01 7.13
N HIS A 72 -11.21 -6.37 7.09
CA HIS A 72 -10.54 -7.01 8.23
C HIS A 72 -9.78 -6.04 9.12
N ASN A 73 -9.39 -4.88 8.61
CA ASN A 73 -8.70 -3.86 9.40
C ASN A 73 -9.58 -2.65 9.73
N ALA A 74 -10.86 -2.73 9.43
CA ALA A 74 -11.89 -1.73 9.78
C ALA A 74 -11.49 -0.29 9.38
N GLN A 75 -10.94 -0.13 8.19
CA GLN A 75 -10.57 1.19 7.66
C GLN A 75 -11.68 1.71 6.75
N ASP A 76 -12.00 3.00 6.89
CA ASP A 76 -13.04 3.64 6.07
C ASP A 76 -12.57 3.89 4.65
N ALA A 77 -11.31 4.29 4.49
CA ALA A 77 -10.72 4.61 3.19
C ALA A 77 -9.22 4.33 3.19
N VAL A 78 -8.70 4.05 2.00
CA VAL A 78 -7.27 3.91 1.73
C VAL A 78 -6.94 4.81 0.55
N LEU A 79 -5.98 5.73 0.74
CA LEU A 79 -5.51 6.55 -0.37
C LEU A 79 -4.54 5.75 -1.23
N VAL A 80 -4.85 5.64 -2.52
CA VAL A 80 -4.01 4.97 -3.50
C VAL A 80 -3.46 6.00 -4.47
N GLN A 81 -2.14 6.00 -4.64
CA GLN A 81 -1.47 6.84 -5.62
C GLN A 81 -0.75 5.95 -6.65
N GLU A 82 -0.97 6.23 -7.91
CA GLU A 82 -0.26 5.64 -9.03
C GLU A 82 0.68 6.70 -9.58
N ILE A 83 1.98 6.45 -9.47
CA ILE A 83 3.00 7.43 -9.82
C ILE A 83 3.82 6.88 -10.99
N GLU A 84 3.82 7.58 -12.12
CA GLU A 84 4.67 7.21 -13.25
C GLU A 84 6.14 7.34 -12.86
N SER A 85 6.91 6.31 -13.19
CA SER A 85 8.34 6.29 -12.93
C SER A 85 9.04 5.37 -13.90
N ASN A 86 10.34 5.59 -14.08
CA ASN A 86 11.22 4.67 -14.79
C ASN A 86 12.13 4.02 -13.76
N SER A 87 11.87 2.75 -13.43
CA SER A 87 12.61 2.00 -12.44
C SER A 87 13.23 0.76 -13.05
N TYR A 88 14.45 0.48 -12.68
CA TYR A 88 15.15 -0.73 -13.09
C TYR A 88 16.13 -1.15 -12.01
N LEU A 89 16.42 -2.44 -11.96
CA LEU A 89 17.44 -2.97 -11.07
C LEU A 89 18.79 -2.94 -11.80
N ALA A 90 19.69 -2.15 -11.26
CA ALA A 90 21.05 -2.02 -11.81
C ALA A 90 21.96 -3.16 -11.36
#